data_9a0161e67e982417ce5311ffaf1b5dd2
#
_entry.id   9a0161e67e982417ce5311ffaf1b5dd2
#
_cell.length_a   1.000
_cell.length_b   1.000
_cell.length_c   1.000
_cell.angle_alpha   90.00
_cell.angle_beta   90.00
_cell.angle_gamma   90.00
#
_symmetry.space_group_name_H-M   'P 1'
#
loop_
_entity.id
_entity.type
_entity.pdbx_description
1 polymer ?
#
loop_
_entity_poly.entity_id
_entity_poly.type
_entity_poly.pdbx_seq_one_letter_code
_entity_poly.pdbx_strand_id
1 'polypeptide(L)'
;MICQTYDVVIVGGGAVGSSIAYHLAAEPAFDGTVLVVERDPTYQKCSTALSWAGIRQQFSTPECIGMSGYGFEFYRNAPTWLAVGDDALDLGYVENGYLLLADEINRGQAKANFDLQSE
;
A
#
# COMPACT_ATOMS: atom_id res chain seq x y z
N MET A 1 -10.48 0.47 37.16
CA MET A 1 -10.24 0.78 35.76
C MET A 1 -9.12 -0.13 35.31
N ILE A 2 -9.38 -1.09 34.45
CA ILE A 2 -8.34 -2.00 33.92
C ILE A 2 -7.61 -1.19 32.82
N CYS A 3 -6.35 -0.84 33.07
CA CYS A 3 -5.51 -0.20 32.05
C CYS A 3 -5.03 -1.31 31.12
N GLN A 4 -5.51 -1.30 29.89
CA GLN A 4 -5.07 -2.22 28.86
C GLN A 4 -3.85 -1.61 28.15
N THR A 5 -2.76 -2.35 28.07
CA THR A 5 -1.52 -1.91 27.41
C THR A 5 -1.35 -2.65 26.10
N TYR A 6 -0.77 -1.99 25.11
CA TYR A 6 -0.46 -2.54 23.80
C TYR A 6 0.99 -2.22 23.46
N ASP A 7 1.65 -3.12 22.74
CA ASP A 7 3.03 -2.92 22.28
C ASP A 7 3.11 -1.92 21.12
N VAL A 8 2.09 -1.93 20.25
CA VAL A 8 1.96 -1.00 19.14
C VAL A 8 0.56 -0.42 19.09
N VAL A 9 0.46 0.91 18.95
CA VAL A 9 -0.81 1.62 18.72
C VAL A 9 -0.73 2.33 17.37
N ILE A 10 -1.63 1.98 16.47
CA ILE A 10 -1.75 2.56 15.13
C ILE A 10 -2.94 3.51 15.12
N VAL A 11 -2.70 4.79 14.85
CA VAL A 11 -3.75 5.80 14.77
C VAL A 11 -4.15 6.02 13.30
N GLY A 12 -5.36 5.59 12.97
CA GLY A 12 -5.92 5.57 11.63
C GLY A 12 -5.91 4.17 11.00
N GLY A 13 -7.08 3.65 10.64
CA GLY A 13 -7.31 2.33 10.05
C GLY A 13 -7.41 2.35 8.51
N GLY A 14 -7.03 3.45 7.84
CA GLY A 14 -6.97 3.51 6.37
C GLY A 14 -5.91 2.56 5.79
N ALA A 15 -5.64 2.61 4.48
CA ALA A 15 -4.75 1.67 3.81
C ALA A 15 -3.38 1.55 4.48
N VAL A 16 -2.78 2.65 4.91
CA VAL A 16 -1.46 2.64 5.56
C VAL A 16 -1.53 1.95 6.93
N GLY A 17 -2.45 2.35 7.79
CA GLY A 17 -2.56 1.77 9.14
C GLY A 17 -2.96 0.29 9.10
N SER A 18 -3.89 -0.08 8.22
CA SER A 18 -4.28 -1.49 8.03
C SER A 18 -3.14 -2.33 7.47
N SER A 19 -2.35 -1.78 6.52
CA SER A 19 -1.17 -2.45 5.99
C SER A 19 -0.12 -2.70 7.09
N ILE A 20 0.16 -1.71 7.93
CA ILE A 20 1.09 -1.87 9.06
C ILE A 20 0.58 -2.97 10.01
N ALA A 21 -0.71 -2.93 10.39
CA ALA A 21 -1.30 -3.93 11.28
C ALA A 21 -1.21 -5.34 10.68
N TYR A 22 -1.53 -5.48 9.38
CA TYR A 22 -1.46 -6.74 8.67
C TYR A 22 -0.04 -7.31 8.67
N HIS A 23 0.95 -6.50 8.28
CA HIS A 23 2.33 -7.00 8.22
C HIS A 23 2.92 -7.31 9.59
N LEU A 24 2.58 -6.55 10.64
CA LEU A 24 2.97 -6.90 12.00
C LEU A 24 2.34 -8.22 12.44
N ALA A 25 1.05 -8.41 12.15
CA ALA A 25 0.37 -9.65 12.52
C ALA A 25 0.84 -10.86 11.73
N ALA A 26 1.33 -10.66 10.50
CA ALA A 26 1.87 -11.71 9.64
C ALA A 26 3.35 -12.02 9.90
N GLU A 27 4.07 -11.16 10.64
CA GLU A 27 5.51 -11.31 10.92
C GLU A 27 5.74 -12.33 12.05
N PRO A 28 6.33 -13.50 11.77
CA PRO A 28 6.52 -14.54 12.79
C PRO A 28 7.45 -14.14 13.95
N ALA A 29 8.30 -13.13 13.75
CA ALA A 29 9.20 -12.63 14.78
C ALA A 29 8.54 -11.58 15.70
N PHE A 30 7.30 -11.15 15.38
CA PHE A 30 6.54 -10.20 16.17
C PHE A 30 5.48 -10.94 16.99
N ASP A 31 5.65 -11.01 18.30
CA ASP A 31 4.71 -11.63 19.26
C ASP A 31 3.94 -10.58 20.10
N GLY A 32 4.04 -9.31 19.73
CA GLY A 32 3.42 -8.19 20.41
C GLY A 32 1.93 -8.02 20.10
N THR A 33 1.28 -7.17 20.88
CA THR A 33 -0.12 -6.79 20.73
C THR A 33 -0.26 -5.48 19.95
N VAL A 34 -1.19 -5.45 18.99
CA VAL A 34 -1.45 -4.28 18.14
C VAL A 34 -2.86 -3.76 18.39
N LEU A 35 -2.97 -2.45 18.62
CA LEU A 35 -4.24 -1.74 18.64
C LEU A 35 -4.33 -0.79 17.45
N VAL A 36 -5.39 -0.92 16.66
CA VAL A 36 -5.73 0.06 15.61
C VAL A 36 -6.87 0.94 16.13
N VAL A 37 -6.66 2.25 16.12
CA VAL A 37 -7.66 3.25 16.53
C VAL A 37 -8.12 4.01 15.31
N GLU A 38 -9.39 3.84 14.93
CA GLU A 38 -10.02 4.56 13.83
C GLU A 38 -11.18 5.40 14.35
N ARG A 39 -11.24 6.68 13.97
CA ARG A 39 -12.27 7.62 14.39
C ARG A 39 -13.60 7.45 13.65
N ASP A 40 -13.54 6.94 12.42
CA ASP A 40 -14.69 6.80 11.54
C ASP A 40 -14.73 5.37 10.96
N PRO A 41 -15.49 4.45 11.57
CA PRO A 41 -15.54 3.06 11.13
C PRO A 41 -16.18 2.88 9.73
N THR A 42 -16.76 3.94 9.16
CA THR A 42 -17.27 3.93 7.77
C THR A 42 -16.20 4.21 6.74
N TYR A 43 -15.05 4.74 7.16
CA TYR A 43 -13.91 5.17 6.32
C TYR A 43 -14.22 6.21 5.24
N GLN A 44 -15.45 6.78 5.22
CA GLN A 44 -15.88 7.70 4.16
C GLN A 44 -15.04 8.97 4.06
N LYS A 45 -14.41 9.37 5.15
CA LYS A 45 -13.58 10.59 5.24
C LYS A 45 -12.08 10.31 5.27
N CYS A 46 -11.66 9.06 5.15
CA CYS A 46 -10.24 8.73 5.14
C CYS A 46 -9.61 9.08 3.79
N SER A 47 -8.33 9.44 3.83
CA SER A 47 -7.56 9.80 2.62
C SER A 47 -7.57 8.68 1.57
N THR A 48 -7.60 7.43 2.00
CA THR A 48 -7.67 6.27 1.11
C THR A 48 -8.97 6.28 0.29
N ALA A 49 -10.13 6.43 0.94
CA ALA A 49 -11.42 6.46 0.26
C ALA A 49 -11.59 7.69 -0.65
N LEU A 50 -10.92 8.80 -0.32
CA LEU A 50 -10.95 10.04 -1.10
C LEU A 50 -9.86 10.11 -2.17
N SER A 51 -9.01 9.09 -2.29
CA SER A 51 -7.95 9.03 -3.29
C SER A 51 -8.47 8.55 -4.64
N TRP A 52 -7.68 8.77 -5.70
CA TRP A 52 -7.97 8.22 -7.03
C TRP A 52 -7.56 6.75 -7.16
N ALA A 53 -7.10 6.13 -6.09
CA ALA A 53 -6.63 4.74 -6.04
C ALA A 53 -5.60 4.39 -7.15
N GLY A 54 -4.83 5.37 -7.61
CA GLY A 54 -3.80 5.16 -8.62
C GLY A 54 -2.56 4.51 -8.01
N ILE A 55 -2.15 3.38 -8.58
CA ILE A 55 -0.96 2.64 -8.18
C ILE A 55 0.03 2.70 -9.33
N ARG A 56 1.27 3.14 -9.07
CA ARG A 56 2.31 3.27 -10.09
C ARG A 56 3.67 2.81 -9.58
N GLN A 57 4.56 2.47 -10.51
CA GLN A 57 5.96 2.10 -10.24
C GLN A 57 6.96 3.10 -10.84
N GLN A 58 6.50 4.09 -11.58
CA GLN A 58 7.34 5.10 -12.21
C GLN A 58 7.85 6.12 -11.17
N PHE A 59 8.88 5.72 -10.44
CA PHE A 59 9.62 6.55 -9.50
C PHE A 59 11.06 6.75 -9.99
N SER A 60 11.78 7.69 -9.34
CA SER A 60 13.13 8.09 -9.70
C SER A 60 14.21 7.58 -8.72
N THR A 61 13.83 6.74 -7.75
CA THR A 61 14.76 6.13 -6.80
C THR A 61 14.54 4.62 -6.75
N PRO A 62 15.60 3.81 -6.67
CA PRO A 62 15.50 2.35 -6.62
C PRO A 62 14.62 1.86 -5.47
N GLU A 63 14.71 2.49 -4.31
CA GLU A 63 13.93 2.11 -3.12
C GLU A 63 12.42 2.29 -3.37
N CYS A 64 12.02 3.41 -3.95
CA CYS A 64 10.61 3.66 -4.27
C CYS A 64 10.11 2.71 -5.36
N ILE A 65 10.94 2.37 -6.34
CA ILE A 65 10.62 1.39 -7.39
C ILE A 65 10.41 0.02 -6.77
N GLY A 66 11.34 -0.43 -5.91
CA GLY A 66 11.25 -1.71 -5.22
C GLY A 66 10.03 -1.81 -4.30
N MET A 67 9.76 -0.78 -3.50
CA MET A 67 8.57 -0.72 -2.64
C MET A 67 7.27 -0.80 -3.46
N SER A 68 7.24 -0.12 -4.61
CA SER A 68 6.08 -0.15 -5.49
C SER A 68 5.91 -1.49 -6.18
N GLY A 69 7.00 -2.16 -6.55
CA GLY A 69 6.99 -3.52 -7.07
C GLY A 69 6.34 -4.50 -6.08
N TYR A 70 6.74 -4.42 -4.81
CA TYR A 70 6.09 -5.18 -3.74
C TYR A 70 4.60 -4.86 -3.63
N GLY A 71 4.23 -3.57 -3.74
CA GLY A 71 2.82 -3.14 -3.72
C GLY A 71 2.01 -3.78 -4.86
N PHE A 72 2.54 -3.84 -6.08
CA PHE A 72 1.90 -4.53 -7.20
C PHE A 72 1.70 -6.02 -6.91
N GLU A 73 2.73 -6.69 -6.42
CA GLU A 73 2.63 -8.10 -6.04
C GLU A 73 1.57 -8.31 -4.96
N PHE A 74 1.54 -7.45 -3.95
CA PHE A 74 0.54 -7.48 -2.90
C PHE A 74 -0.88 -7.36 -3.46
N TYR A 75 -1.14 -6.36 -4.32
CA TYR A 75 -2.48 -6.16 -4.89
C TYR A 75 -2.92 -7.31 -5.80
N ARG A 76 -2.02 -7.91 -6.57
CA ARG A 76 -2.31 -9.09 -7.38
C ARG A 76 -2.73 -10.29 -6.52
N ASN A 77 -2.08 -10.47 -5.39
CA ASN A 77 -2.31 -11.59 -4.49
C ASN A 77 -3.31 -11.30 -3.36
N ALA A 78 -3.77 -10.06 -3.22
CA ALA A 78 -4.68 -9.64 -2.16
C ALA A 78 -5.95 -10.50 -2.06
N PRO A 79 -6.59 -10.95 -3.15
CA PRO A 79 -7.72 -11.87 -3.07
C PRO A 79 -7.44 -13.14 -2.28
N THR A 80 -6.19 -13.61 -2.32
CA THR A 80 -5.76 -14.81 -1.59
C THR A 80 -5.21 -14.47 -0.21
N TRP A 81 -4.34 -13.44 -0.13
CA TRP A 81 -3.62 -13.11 1.10
C TRP A 81 -4.52 -12.48 2.17
N LEU A 82 -5.57 -11.78 1.74
CA LEU A 82 -6.53 -11.12 2.63
C LEU A 82 -7.86 -11.86 2.75
N ALA A 83 -7.96 -13.07 2.18
CA ALA A 83 -9.17 -13.87 2.29
C ALA A 83 -9.46 -14.24 3.77
N VAL A 84 -10.72 -14.20 4.14
CA VAL A 84 -11.20 -14.63 5.46
C VAL A 84 -12.23 -15.73 5.28
N GLY A 85 -11.86 -16.95 5.64
CA GLY A 85 -12.69 -18.14 5.36
C GLY A 85 -12.84 -18.35 3.85
N ASP A 86 -14.09 -18.50 3.39
CA ASP A 86 -14.42 -18.69 1.98
C ASP A 86 -14.65 -17.37 1.21
N ASP A 87 -14.55 -16.22 1.91
CA ASP A 87 -14.75 -14.90 1.32
C ASP A 87 -13.45 -14.42 0.63
N ALA A 88 -13.44 -14.46 -0.70
CA ALA A 88 -12.40 -13.85 -1.50
C ALA A 88 -12.63 -12.34 -1.64
N LEU A 89 -11.57 -11.56 -1.44
CA LEU A 89 -11.63 -10.11 -1.59
C LEU A 89 -11.43 -9.71 -3.05
N ASP A 90 -12.40 -9.02 -3.65
CA ASP A 90 -12.22 -8.33 -4.93
C ASP A 90 -11.88 -6.86 -4.69
N LEU A 91 -10.67 -6.47 -5.01
CA LEU A 91 -10.21 -5.07 -4.93
C LEU A 91 -10.58 -4.25 -6.17
N GLY A 92 -11.12 -4.86 -7.21
CA GLY A 92 -11.31 -4.22 -8.51
C GLY A 92 -9.98 -3.75 -9.13
N TYR A 93 -8.86 -4.42 -8.80
CA TYR A 93 -7.54 -4.04 -9.28
C TYR A 93 -7.37 -4.37 -10.76
N VAL A 94 -7.04 -3.35 -11.56
CA VAL A 94 -6.84 -3.47 -13.01
C VAL A 94 -5.51 -2.86 -13.41
N GLU A 95 -4.70 -3.61 -14.15
CA GLU A 95 -3.39 -3.18 -14.63
C GLU A 95 -3.51 -2.47 -15.98
N ASN A 96 -3.84 -1.17 -15.95
CA ASN A 96 -3.95 -0.35 -17.15
C ASN A 96 -2.61 0.28 -17.58
N GLY A 97 -1.62 0.31 -16.68
CA GLY A 97 -0.36 1.02 -16.88
C GLY A 97 -0.51 2.55 -16.83
N TYR A 98 0.60 3.24 -17.06
CA TYR A 98 0.67 4.70 -17.12
C TYR A 98 1.41 5.14 -18.36
N LEU A 99 0.88 6.14 -19.08
CA LEU A 99 1.57 6.83 -20.14
C LEU A 99 2.11 8.16 -19.60
N LEU A 100 3.43 8.31 -19.58
CA LEU A 100 4.10 9.55 -19.20
C LEU A 100 4.61 10.25 -20.45
N LEU A 101 4.22 11.52 -20.60
CA LEU A 101 4.67 12.36 -21.69
C LEU A 101 5.77 13.29 -21.20
N ALA A 102 6.83 13.45 -21.99
CA ALA A 102 7.91 14.40 -21.73
C ALA A 102 8.07 15.32 -22.93
N ASP A 103 8.35 16.60 -22.66
CA ASP A 103 8.77 17.56 -23.67
C ASP A 103 10.29 17.45 -23.94
N GLU A 104 10.79 18.24 -24.91
CA GLU A 104 12.21 18.24 -25.25
C GLU A 104 13.12 18.68 -24.10
N ILE A 105 12.63 19.55 -23.19
CA ILE A 105 13.40 20.03 -22.05
C ILE A 105 13.61 18.89 -21.04
N ASN A 106 12.58 18.09 -20.81
CA ASN A 106 12.55 17.02 -19.80
C ASN A 106 12.95 15.65 -20.36
N ARG A 107 13.21 15.54 -21.67
CA ARG A 107 13.51 14.28 -22.35
C ARG A 107 14.68 13.50 -21.72
N GLY A 108 15.76 14.21 -21.36
CA GLY A 108 16.94 13.59 -20.75
C GLY A 108 16.61 12.93 -19.42
N GLN A 109 15.87 13.64 -18.56
CA GLN A 109 15.46 13.12 -17.26
C GLN A 109 14.44 11.97 -17.41
N ALA A 110 13.49 12.12 -18.33
CA ALA A 110 12.52 11.06 -18.62
C ALA A 110 13.20 9.78 -19.08
N LYS A 111 14.22 9.89 -19.96
CA LYS A 111 15.01 8.74 -20.40
C LYS A 111 15.78 8.10 -19.23
N ALA A 112 16.46 8.88 -18.40
CA ALA A 112 17.21 8.37 -17.26
C ALA A 112 16.29 7.64 -16.26
N ASN A 113 15.10 8.18 -16.01
CA ASN A 113 14.10 7.52 -15.16
C ASN A 113 13.60 6.22 -15.78
N PHE A 114 13.36 6.21 -17.11
CA PHE A 114 12.95 4.98 -17.80
C PHE A 114 14.02 3.89 -17.74
N ASP A 115 15.29 4.26 -17.97
CA ASP A 115 16.41 3.31 -17.89
C ASP A 115 16.48 2.69 -16.48
N LEU A 116 16.39 3.51 -15.42
CA LEU A 116 16.38 3.05 -14.03
C LEU A 116 15.17 2.15 -13.69
N GLN A 117 14.01 2.43 -14.27
CA GLN A 117 12.78 1.66 -14.04
C GLN A 117 12.76 0.33 -14.79
N SER A 118 13.67 0.13 -15.72
CA SER A 118 13.77 -1.05 -16.60
C SER A 118 14.84 -2.05 -16.13
N GLU A 119 15.64 -1.69 -15.11
CA GLU A 119 16.60 -2.56 -14.43
C GLU A 119 15.90 -3.53 -13.47
#